data_f64ce64d32cff09b3cd8a29dced8aa1b
#
_entry.id   f64ce64d32cff09b3cd8a29dced8aa1b
#
_cell.length_a   1.000
_cell.length_b   1.000
_cell.length_c   1.000
_cell.angle_alpha   90.00
_cell.angle_beta   90.00
_cell.angle_gamma   90.00
#
_symmetry.space_group_name_H-M   'P 1'
#
loop_
_entity.id
_entity.type
_entity.pdbx_description
1 polymer ?
#
loop_
_entity_poly.entity_id
_entity_poly.type
_entity_poly.pdbx_seq_one_letter_code
_entity_poly.pdbx_strand_id
1 'polypeptide(L)'
;SECVRKNYRPYPFIYSEMPDVIAFCDVVLSRAGANSIWECAVLGKPMVLVPLCGSGTRGDQEDNAAYFEKAGAAVVLARENASSEKMRTALESFLNADIRRQFGEKAHSLSGTEKPAEKIAGLLYTEVNKTFVGV
;
A
#
# COMPACT_ATOMS: atom_id res chain seq x y z
N SER A 1 -3.87 -28.79 -0.88
CA SER A 1 -2.86 -29.76 -1.33
C SER A 1 -1.64 -29.70 -0.41
N GLU A 2 -0.87 -30.77 -0.33
CA GLU A 2 0.32 -30.87 0.51
C GLU A 2 1.40 -29.83 0.12
N CYS A 3 1.51 -29.52 -1.15
CA CYS A 3 2.41 -28.49 -1.68
C CYS A 3 2.12 -27.10 -1.12
N VAL A 4 0.84 -26.73 -0.96
CA VAL A 4 0.43 -25.45 -0.38
C VAL A 4 0.81 -25.40 1.09
N ARG A 5 0.59 -26.47 1.87
CA ARG A 5 0.93 -26.52 3.29
C ARG A 5 2.43 -26.37 3.55
N LYS A 6 3.28 -26.91 2.66
CA LYS A 6 4.74 -26.83 2.79
C LYS A 6 5.27 -25.40 2.60
N ASN A 7 4.62 -24.59 1.76
CA ASN A 7 5.08 -23.26 1.39
C ASN A 7 4.28 -22.13 2.08
N TYR A 8 3.21 -22.46 2.78
CA TYR A 8 2.39 -21.51 3.52
C TYR A 8 2.87 -21.44 4.97
N ARG A 9 3.19 -20.24 5.43
CA ARG A 9 3.64 -19.95 6.80
C ARG A 9 2.68 -18.96 7.45
N PRO A 10 1.69 -19.42 8.22
CA PRO A 10 0.77 -18.54 8.92
C PRO A 10 1.44 -17.91 10.15
N TYR A 11 1.29 -16.61 10.30
CA TYR A 11 1.64 -15.87 11.50
C TYR A 11 0.36 -15.24 12.05
N PRO A 12 -0.04 -15.50 13.29
CA PRO A 12 -1.26 -14.91 13.85
C PRO A 12 -1.12 -13.39 14.01
N PHE A 13 0.10 -12.92 14.24
CA PHE A 13 0.42 -11.50 14.36
C PHE A 13 1.90 -11.25 14.04
N ILE A 14 2.20 -10.09 13.48
CA ILE A 14 3.57 -9.59 13.25
C ILE A 14 3.61 -8.18 13.86
N TYR A 15 4.60 -7.92 14.69
CA TYR A 15 4.74 -6.66 15.44
C TYR A 15 5.83 -5.78 14.82
N SER A 16 6.94 -5.59 15.55
CA SER A 16 8.08 -4.76 15.17
C SER A 16 8.80 -5.23 13.90
N GLU A 17 8.66 -6.50 13.55
CA GLU A 17 9.29 -7.12 12.38
C GLU A 17 8.52 -6.84 11.06
N MET A 18 7.36 -6.18 11.12
CA MET A 18 6.53 -5.94 9.93
C MET A 18 7.30 -5.22 8.79
N PRO A 19 8.11 -4.19 9.04
CA PRO A 19 8.90 -3.56 7.99
C PRO A 19 9.87 -4.53 7.30
N ASP A 20 10.52 -5.43 8.06
CA ASP A 20 11.45 -6.43 7.52
C ASP A 20 10.70 -7.46 6.69
N VAL A 21 9.52 -7.90 7.14
CA VAL A 21 8.66 -8.83 6.40
C VAL A 21 8.22 -8.20 5.07
N ILE A 22 7.77 -6.96 5.08
CA ILE A 22 7.41 -6.25 3.84
C ILE A 22 8.65 -6.09 2.95
N ALA A 23 9.79 -5.72 3.51
CA ALA A 23 11.04 -5.57 2.75
C ALA A 23 11.50 -6.88 2.09
N PHE A 24 11.23 -8.03 2.71
CA PHE A 24 11.56 -9.35 2.18
C PHE A 24 10.60 -9.82 1.08
N CYS A 25 9.35 -9.34 1.05
CA CYS A 25 8.36 -9.78 0.07
C CYS A 25 8.67 -9.29 -1.35
N ASP A 26 8.35 -10.10 -2.35
CA ASP A 26 8.37 -9.72 -3.77
C ASP A 26 7.11 -8.94 -4.18
N VAL A 27 5.97 -9.26 -3.57
CA VAL A 27 4.67 -8.61 -3.82
C VAL A 27 3.83 -8.68 -2.54
N VAL A 28 3.03 -7.67 -2.30
CA VAL A 28 2.12 -7.62 -1.15
C VAL A 28 0.68 -7.68 -1.62
N LEU A 29 -0.07 -8.65 -1.09
CA LEU A 29 -1.52 -8.73 -1.25
C LEU A 29 -2.19 -8.26 0.03
N SER A 30 -2.93 -7.17 -0.01
CA SER A 30 -3.54 -6.60 1.19
C SER A 30 -4.84 -5.83 0.93
N ARG A 31 -5.48 -5.40 2.01
CA ARG A 31 -6.48 -4.34 1.97
C ARG A 31 -5.80 -3.00 1.67
N ALA A 32 -6.58 -2.00 1.22
CA ALA A 32 -6.06 -0.67 0.90
C ALA A 32 -6.14 0.30 2.10
N GLY A 33 -5.78 -0.17 3.29
CA GLY A 33 -5.63 0.70 4.46
C GLY A 33 -4.44 1.65 4.30
N ALA A 34 -4.62 2.94 4.64
CA ALA A 34 -3.63 3.98 4.38
C ALA A 34 -2.23 3.60 4.92
N ASN A 35 -2.12 3.19 6.18
CA ASN A 35 -0.82 2.87 6.77
C ASN A 35 -0.09 1.78 5.98
N SER A 36 -0.76 0.65 5.73
CA SER A 36 -0.14 -0.50 5.06
C SER A 36 0.31 -0.19 3.64
N ILE A 37 -0.49 0.55 2.86
CA ILE A 37 -0.11 0.87 1.47
C ILE A 37 1.04 1.86 1.41
N TRP A 38 1.12 2.82 2.34
CA TRP A 38 2.24 3.76 2.40
C TRP A 38 3.52 3.10 2.91
N GLU A 39 3.45 2.16 3.85
CA GLU A 39 4.60 1.34 4.26
C GLU A 39 5.16 0.55 3.07
N CYS A 40 4.28 -0.09 2.28
CA CYS A 40 4.69 -0.77 1.04
C CYS A 40 5.29 0.19 0.01
N ALA A 41 4.71 1.39 -0.14
CA ALA A 41 5.20 2.41 -1.08
C ALA A 41 6.61 2.89 -0.72
N VAL A 42 6.86 3.20 0.56
CA VAL A 42 8.21 3.60 1.04
C VAL A 42 9.24 2.53 0.73
N LEU A 43 8.89 1.26 0.86
CA LEU A 43 9.76 0.12 0.59
C LEU A 43 9.77 -0.31 -0.90
N GLY A 44 9.09 0.43 -1.77
CA GLY A 44 9.06 0.15 -3.20
C GLY A 44 8.45 -1.21 -3.55
N LYS A 45 7.43 -1.64 -2.80
CA LYS A 45 6.80 -2.95 -3.00
C LYS A 45 5.62 -2.87 -3.96
N PRO A 46 5.58 -3.73 -4.99
CA PRO A 46 4.39 -3.87 -5.82
C PRO A 46 3.24 -4.46 -5.01
N MET A 47 2.03 -4.00 -5.28
CA MET A 47 0.86 -4.37 -4.49
C MET A 47 -0.28 -4.91 -5.35
N VAL A 48 -0.98 -5.91 -4.82
CA VAL A 48 -2.34 -6.29 -5.23
C VAL A 48 -3.28 -5.86 -4.12
N LEU A 49 -4.15 -4.90 -4.39
CA LEU A 49 -5.04 -4.30 -3.40
C LEU A 49 -6.47 -4.83 -3.55
N VAL A 50 -7.03 -5.31 -2.46
CA VAL A 50 -8.42 -5.75 -2.36
C VAL A 50 -9.13 -4.84 -1.35
N PRO A 51 -9.59 -3.65 -1.78
CA PRO A 51 -10.19 -2.68 -0.87
C PRO A 51 -11.46 -3.24 -0.22
N LEU A 52 -11.73 -2.80 0.99
CA LEU A 52 -13.00 -3.06 1.63
C LEU A 52 -14.05 -2.16 0.99
N CYS A 53 -15.08 -2.77 0.39
CA CYS A 53 -16.15 -2.09 -0.31
C CYS A 53 -17.49 -2.33 0.39
N GLY A 54 -18.43 -1.39 0.25
CA GLY A 54 -19.82 -1.57 0.71
C GLY A 54 -20.29 -0.53 1.72
N SER A 55 -21.56 -0.61 2.09
CA SER A 55 -22.26 0.40 2.90
C SER A 55 -21.77 0.53 4.35
N GLY A 56 -20.95 -0.39 4.82
CA GLY A 56 -20.36 -0.35 6.17
C GLY A 56 -18.99 0.33 6.23
N THR A 57 -18.49 0.88 5.12
CA THR A 57 -17.18 1.54 5.04
C THR A 57 -17.34 3.02 4.71
N ARG A 58 -16.33 3.82 5.04
CA ARG A 58 -16.28 5.24 4.64
C ARG A 58 -15.86 5.45 3.17
N GLY A 59 -15.54 4.39 2.43
CA GLY A 59 -14.99 4.49 1.08
C GLY A 59 -13.49 4.75 1.01
N ASP A 60 -12.85 5.07 2.13
CA ASP A 60 -11.43 5.46 2.21
C ASP A 60 -10.51 4.45 1.51
N GLN A 61 -10.81 3.14 1.64
CA GLN A 61 -9.98 2.11 1.01
C GLN A 61 -10.16 2.04 -0.50
N GLU A 62 -11.36 2.32 -1.02
CA GLU A 62 -11.60 2.38 -2.46
C GLU A 62 -10.86 3.58 -3.07
N ASP A 63 -10.91 4.75 -2.41
CA ASP A 63 -10.19 5.96 -2.84
C ASP A 63 -8.66 5.75 -2.79
N ASN A 64 -8.16 5.18 -1.71
CA ASN A 64 -6.74 4.84 -1.57
C ASN A 64 -6.28 3.89 -2.68
N ALA A 65 -7.03 2.82 -2.93
CA ALA A 65 -6.71 1.85 -3.98
C ALA A 65 -6.71 2.50 -5.36
N ALA A 66 -7.72 3.31 -5.68
CA ALA A 66 -7.82 4.02 -6.95
C ALA A 66 -6.65 4.99 -7.17
N TYR A 67 -6.16 5.66 -6.13
CA TYR A 67 -4.99 6.53 -6.21
C TYR A 67 -3.74 5.76 -6.63
N PHE A 68 -3.47 4.60 -5.99
CA PHE A 68 -2.33 3.75 -6.30
C PHE A 68 -2.44 3.07 -7.67
N GLU A 69 -3.64 2.66 -8.06
CA GLU A 69 -3.93 2.09 -9.39
C GLU A 69 -3.65 3.11 -10.49
N LYS A 70 -4.18 4.32 -10.36
CA LYS A 70 -3.97 5.42 -11.31
C LYS A 70 -2.49 5.77 -11.49
N ALA A 71 -1.71 5.66 -10.44
CA ALA A 71 -0.26 5.85 -10.48
C ALA A 71 0.48 4.65 -11.10
N GLY A 72 -0.19 3.52 -11.32
CA GLY A 72 0.40 2.26 -11.77
C GLY A 72 1.29 1.60 -10.72
N ALA A 73 1.03 1.87 -9.45
CA ALA A 73 1.74 1.36 -8.30
C ALA A 73 1.09 0.11 -7.68
N ALA A 74 -0.14 -0.19 -8.06
CA ALA A 74 -0.88 -1.36 -7.59
C ALA A 74 -1.81 -1.92 -8.66
N VAL A 75 -2.13 -3.20 -8.55
CA VAL A 75 -3.27 -3.83 -9.21
C VAL A 75 -4.43 -3.85 -8.22
N VAL A 76 -5.60 -3.35 -8.62
CA VAL A 76 -6.76 -3.25 -7.74
C VAL A 76 -7.84 -4.26 -8.13
N LEU A 77 -8.30 -5.03 -7.16
CA LEU A 77 -9.37 -6.01 -7.30
C LEU A 77 -10.51 -5.62 -6.36
N ALA A 78 -11.41 -4.76 -6.84
CA ALA A 78 -12.55 -4.28 -6.08
C ALA A 78 -13.82 -5.03 -6.46
N ARG A 79 -14.75 -5.20 -5.51
CA ARG A 79 -16.10 -5.75 -5.72
C ARG A 79 -16.09 -7.08 -6.46
N GLU A 80 -16.75 -7.18 -7.60
CA GLU A 80 -16.83 -8.41 -8.43
C GLU A 80 -15.47 -8.84 -8.99
N ASN A 81 -14.49 -7.94 -8.99
CA ASN A 81 -13.12 -8.24 -9.42
C ASN A 81 -12.31 -8.95 -8.35
N ALA A 82 -12.77 -9.01 -7.11
CA ALA A 82 -12.10 -9.70 -6.01
C ALA A 82 -12.34 -11.23 -6.03
N SER A 83 -12.28 -11.85 -7.20
CA SER A 83 -12.39 -13.31 -7.32
C SER A 83 -11.03 -14.01 -7.17
N SER A 84 -11.06 -15.27 -6.75
CA SER A 84 -9.85 -16.08 -6.60
C SER A 84 -9.07 -16.22 -7.91
N GLU A 85 -9.78 -16.31 -9.05
CA GLU A 85 -9.17 -16.41 -10.36
C GLU A 85 -8.42 -15.13 -10.75
N LYS A 86 -9.08 -13.96 -10.61
CA LYS A 86 -8.46 -12.66 -10.91
C LYS A 86 -7.30 -12.36 -9.96
N MET A 87 -7.44 -12.74 -8.69
CA MET A 87 -6.37 -12.60 -7.71
C MET A 87 -5.14 -13.43 -8.09
N ARG A 88 -5.35 -14.67 -8.51
CA ARG A 88 -4.29 -15.54 -9.01
C ARG A 88 -3.62 -14.92 -10.25
N THR A 89 -4.39 -14.48 -11.23
CA THR A 89 -3.87 -13.86 -12.44
C THR A 89 -3.04 -12.61 -12.13
N ALA A 90 -3.53 -11.76 -11.22
CA ALA A 90 -2.80 -10.57 -10.78
C ALA A 90 -1.46 -10.94 -10.12
N LEU A 91 -1.44 -11.93 -9.23
CA LEU A 91 -0.22 -12.39 -8.58
C LEU A 91 0.75 -13.06 -9.56
N GLU A 92 0.23 -13.86 -10.52
CA GLU A 92 1.04 -14.50 -11.57
C GLU A 92 1.74 -13.47 -12.47
N SER A 93 1.13 -12.30 -12.72
CA SER A 93 1.77 -11.24 -13.49
C SER A 93 3.06 -10.74 -12.83
N PHE A 94 3.12 -10.76 -11.50
CA PHE A 94 4.29 -10.38 -10.72
C PHE A 94 5.38 -11.47 -10.63
N LEU A 95 5.21 -12.62 -11.28
CA LEU A 95 6.33 -13.55 -11.51
C LEU A 95 7.37 -12.94 -12.45
N ASN A 96 6.97 -11.99 -13.30
CA ASN A 96 7.88 -11.23 -14.14
C ASN A 96 8.61 -10.15 -13.30
N ALA A 97 9.95 -10.22 -13.27
CA ALA A 97 10.79 -9.31 -12.49
C ALA A 97 10.71 -7.85 -12.96
N ASP A 98 10.53 -7.61 -14.27
CA ASP A 98 10.42 -6.27 -14.82
C ASP A 98 9.11 -5.60 -14.42
N ILE A 99 8.03 -6.37 -14.39
CA ILE A 99 6.72 -5.89 -13.90
C ILE A 99 6.84 -5.53 -12.41
N ARG A 100 7.43 -6.40 -11.58
CA ARG A 100 7.67 -6.09 -10.16
C ARG A 100 8.44 -4.80 -9.98
N ARG A 101 9.55 -4.66 -10.73
CA ARG A 101 10.38 -3.46 -10.66
C ARG A 101 9.59 -2.20 -11.03
N GLN A 102 8.87 -2.21 -12.14
CA GLN A 102 8.07 -1.06 -12.60
C GLN A 102 7.03 -0.62 -11.57
N PHE A 103 6.27 -1.56 -11.03
CA PHE A 103 5.28 -1.26 -10.01
C PHE A 103 5.91 -0.77 -8.70
N GLY A 104 7.03 -1.37 -8.29
CA GLY A 104 7.78 -0.98 -7.11
C GLY A 104 8.37 0.43 -7.23
N GLU A 105 8.97 0.78 -8.37
CA GLU A 105 9.50 2.13 -8.64
C GLU A 105 8.39 3.18 -8.60
N LYS A 106 7.24 2.88 -9.21
CA LYS A 106 6.08 3.78 -9.17
C LYS A 106 5.52 3.92 -7.76
N ALA A 107 5.42 2.82 -7.00
CA ALA A 107 5.00 2.88 -5.60
C ALA A 107 5.96 3.76 -4.78
N HIS A 108 7.26 3.54 -4.92
CA HIS A 108 8.27 4.32 -4.21
C HIS A 108 8.22 5.82 -4.58
N SER A 109 7.98 6.14 -5.84
CA SER A 109 7.87 7.54 -6.28
C SER A 109 6.71 8.30 -5.63
N LEU A 110 5.64 7.61 -5.21
CA LEU A 110 4.53 8.22 -4.49
C LEU A 110 4.90 8.61 -3.06
N SER A 111 5.83 7.89 -2.43
CA SER A 111 6.23 8.18 -1.04
C SER A 111 6.96 9.53 -0.90
N GLY A 112 7.52 10.05 -1.99
CA GLY A 112 8.26 11.31 -2.00
C GLY A 112 9.53 11.26 -1.17
N THR A 113 10.29 12.36 -1.20
CA THR A 113 11.49 12.56 -0.37
C THR A 113 11.21 13.41 0.86
N GLU A 114 10.03 14.01 0.94
CA GLU A 114 9.65 14.88 2.04
C GLU A 114 9.23 14.06 3.26
N LYS A 115 9.60 14.54 4.44
CA LYS A 115 9.12 14.00 5.72
C LYS A 115 7.78 14.68 6.08
N PRO A 116 6.64 13.99 5.96
CA PRO A 116 5.33 14.63 6.16
C PRO A 116 5.17 15.29 7.52
N ALA A 117 5.73 14.67 8.57
CA ALA A 117 5.67 15.21 9.92
C ALA A 117 6.40 16.56 10.05
N GLU A 118 7.58 16.70 9.43
CA GLU A 118 8.34 17.97 9.44
C GLU A 118 7.60 19.05 8.66
N LYS A 119 7.00 18.70 7.53
CA LYS A 119 6.20 19.63 6.72
C LYS A 119 4.96 20.11 7.47
N ILE A 120 4.22 19.21 8.12
CA ILE A 120 3.04 19.55 8.93
C ILE A 120 3.46 20.44 10.10
N ALA A 121 4.52 20.10 10.82
CA ALA A 121 5.04 20.90 11.92
C ALA A 121 5.44 22.32 11.44
N GLY A 122 6.10 22.43 10.30
CA GLY A 122 6.46 23.73 9.72
C GLY A 122 5.26 24.58 9.33
N LEU A 123 4.22 23.97 8.74
CA LEU A 123 2.97 24.67 8.43
C LEU A 123 2.27 25.17 9.70
N LEU A 124 2.13 24.31 10.71
CA LEU A 124 1.53 24.69 11.99
C LEU A 124 2.31 25.83 12.67
N TYR A 125 3.63 25.74 12.71
CA TYR A 125 4.48 26.79 13.27
C TYR A 125 4.30 28.13 12.55
N THR A 126 4.20 28.10 11.22
CA THR A 126 3.98 29.30 10.40
C THR A 126 2.62 29.94 10.68
N GLU A 127 1.55 29.14 10.77
CA GLU A 127 0.21 29.64 11.03
C GLU A 127 0.07 30.20 12.45
N VAL A 128 0.62 29.52 13.44
CA VAL A 128 0.64 30.01 14.83
C VAL A 128 1.33 31.36 14.91
N ASN A 129 2.50 31.53 14.32
CA ASN A 129 3.26 32.76 14.38
C ASN A 129 2.55 33.95 13.64
N LYS A 130 1.84 33.65 12.53
CA LYS A 130 1.03 34.70 11.87
C LYS A 130 -0.07 35.25 12.81
N THR A 131 -0.63 34.39 13.64
CA THR A 131 -1.72 34.77 14.55
C THR A 131 -1.20 35.60 15.74
N PHE A 132 0.06 35.37 16.17
CA PHE A 132 0.63 36.10 17.30
C PHE A 132 1.34 37.43 16.94
N VAL A 133 1.67 37.67 15.68
CA VAL A 133 2.34 38.92 15.21
C VAL A 133 1.32 39.95 14.75
N GLY A 134 0.03 39.64 14.76
CA GLY A 134 -1.08 40.54 14.37
C GLY A 134 -1.85 41.21 15.54
N VAL A 135 -1.26 41.24 16.75
CA VAL A 135 -1.84 41.94 17.92
C VAL A 135 -0.96 43.11 18.33
#